data_aeb168794972ee8283340662c55df669
#
_entry.id   aeb168794972ee8283340662c55df669
#
_cell.length_a   1.000
_cell.length_b   1.000
_cell.length_c   1.000
_cell.angle_alpha   90.00
_cell.angle_beta   90.00
_cell.angle_gamma   90.00
#
_symmetry.space_group_name_H-M   'P 1'
#
loop_
_entity.id
_entity.type
_entity.pdbx_description
1 polymer ?
#
loop_
_entity_poly.entity_id
_entity_poly.type
_entity_poly.pdbx_seq_one_letter_code
_entity_poly.pdbx_strand_id
1 'polypeptide(L)'
;MEVPFGSTFTQGVGAVQVKKDELHNLMAEAIASGRYNLPRREGSVHINPLPGVMVTNMTRVGNVDATDPFQLTQAEIEGRRQAQEYARFLVDYVPGYEKADMGALSHQIGVRESRRIYGDYRLSKADVLVGRKFEDAIAQCGAPIEDHHAGSDTKWQYLPD
;
A
#
# COMPACT_ATOMS: atom_id res chain seq x y z
N MET A 1 8.16 -9.13 5.30
CA MET A 1 6.73 -8.83 5.54
C MET A 1 6.53 -7.37 5.30
N GLU A 2 5.51 -7.00 4.56
CA GLU A 2 5.17 -5.61 4.30
C GLU A 2 3.90 -5.24 5.02
N VAL A 3 3.85 -4.00 5.49
CA VAL A 3 2.71 -3.50 6.23
C VAL A 3 2.22 -2.23 5.53
N PRO A 4 1.09 -2.29 4.78
CA PRO A 4 0.52 -1.08 4.23
C PRO A 4 -0.11 -0.24 5.35
N PHE A 5 0.22 1.03 5.33
CA PHE A 5 -0.38 2.02 6.21
C PHE A 5 -1.36 2.88 5.39
N GLY A 6 -2.62 2.87 5.75
CA GLY A 6 -3.62 3.75 5.15
C GLY A 6 -3.59 5.13 5.83
N SER A 7 -3.39 6.18 5.05
CA SER A 7 -3.54 7.55 5.54
C SER A 7 -4.74 8.21 4.87
N THR A 8 -5.49 8.98 5.64
CA THR A 8 -6.64 9.73 5.13
C THR A 8 -6.27 11.21 5.10
N PHE A 9 -6.49 11.84 3.95
CA PHE A 9 -6.29 13.28 3.78
C PHE A 9 -7.61 13.99 3.68
N THR A 10 -7.73 15.12 4.36
CA THR A 10 -8.81 16.08 4.12
C THR A 10 -8.30 17.18 3.22
N GLN A 11 -8.98 17.41 2.11
CA GLN A 11 -8.69 18.50 1.19
C GLN A 11 -9.80 19.56 1.30
N GLY A 12 -9.40 20.82 1.39
CA GLY A 12 -10.36 21.93 1.23
C GLY A 12 -10.78 22.04 -0.24
N VAL A 13 -12.08 22.08 -0.49
CA VAL A 13 -12.77 22.31 -1.77
C VAL A 13 -12.01 21.86 -3.03
N GLY A 14 -12.40 20.73 -3.60
CA GLY A 14 -11.96 20.30 -4.93
C GLY A 14 -11.02 19.10 -4.94
N ALA A 15 -11.33 18.04 -4.20
CA ALA A 15 -10.55 16.80 -4.27
C ALA A 15 -10.42 16.31 -5.71
N VAL A 16 -9.21 16.34 -6.25
CA VAL A 16 -8.91 15.87 -7.60
C VAL A 16 -8.35 14.46 -7.49
N GLN A 17 -8.98 13.53 -8.20
CA GLN A 17 -8.42 12.20 -8.36
C GLN A 17 -7.22 12.26 -9.29
N VAL A 18 -6.04 11.96 -8.78
CA VAL A 18 -4.82 11.84 -9.59
C VAL A 18 -4.81 10.48 -10.30
N LYS A 19 -4.51 10.48 -11.58
CA LYS A 19 -4.30 9.24 -12.34
C LYS A 19 -3.06 8.52 -11.81
N LYS A 20 -3.13 7.19 -11.80
CA LYS A 20 -2.06 6.36 -11.23
C LYS A 20 -0.69 6.64 -11.88
N ASP A 21 -0.64 6.71 -13.20
CA ASP A 21 0.61 6.94 -13.94
C ASP A 21 1.18 8.34 -13.69
N GLU A 22 0.32 9.35 -13.58
CA GLU A 22 0.71 10.71 -13.23
C GLU A 22 1.30 10.77 -11.81
N LEU A 23 0.64 10.16 -10.85
CA LEU A 23 1.13 10.07 -9.47
C LEU A 23 2.51 9.40 -9.41
N HIS A 24 2.71 8.30 -10.15
CA HIS A 24 3.99 7.59 -10.18
C HIS A 24 5.12 8.44 -10.78
N ASN A 25 4.83 9.22 -11.83
CA ASN A 25 5.79 10.13 -12.42
C ASN A 25 6.20 11.22 -11.42
N LEU A 26 5.24 11.84 -10.74
CA LEU A 26 5.50 12.85 -9.70
C LEU A 26 6.30 12.26 -8.52
N MET A 27 6.01 11.04 -8.11
CA MET A 27 6.81 10.33 -7.10
C MET A 27 8.25 10.12 -7.56
N ALA A 28 8.46 9.73 -8.82
CA ALA A 28 9.80 9.56 -9.39
C ALA A 28 10.59 10.88 -9.42
N GLU A 29 9.94 11.99 -9.79
CA GLU A 29 10.53 13.33 -9.77
C GLU A 29 10.91 13.75 -8.34
N ALA A 30 10.01 13.55 -7.38
CA ALA A 30 10.26 13.87 -5.98
C ALA A 30 11.46 13.09 -5.42
N ILE A 31 11.56 11.80 -5.71
CA ILE A 31 12.70 10.97 -5.33
C ILE A 31 13.99 11.45 -6.00
N ALA A 32 13.94 11.74 -7.30
CA ALA A 32 15.10 12.22 -8.05
C ALA A 32 15.63 13.58 -7.56
N SER A 33 14.75 14.41 -6.97
CA SER A 33 15.16 15.69 -6.36
C SER A 33 16.05 15.53 -5.12
N GLY A 34 16.09 14.33 -4.53
CA GLY A 34 16.78 14.05 -3.26
C GLY A 34 16.13 14.66 -2.01
N ARG A 35 15.00 15.35 -2.15
CA ARG A 35 14.29 16.01 -1.04
C ARG A 35 13.32 15.07 -0.30
N TYR A 36 12.95 13.96 -0.94
CA TYR A 36 11.94 13.02 -0.45
C TYR A 36 12.48 11.59 -0.41
N ASN A 37 12.23 10.94 0.70
CA ASN A 37 12.48 9.51 0.86
C ASN A 37 11.15 8.75 0.81
N LEU A 38 10.74 8.38 -0.41
CA LEU A 38 9.51 7.63 -0.66
C LEU A 38 9.89 6.16 -0.92
N PRO A 39 9.85 5.30 0.09
CA PRO A 39 10.34 3.92 -0.04
C PRO A 39 9.53 3.08 -1.03
N ARG A 40 8.25 3.39 -1.20
CA ARG A 40 7.40 2.79 -2.21
C ARG A 40 7.27 3.76 -3.39
N ARG A 41 7.54 3.26 -4.60
CA ARG A 41 7.45 4.03 -5.86
C ARG A 41 6.08 3.95 -6.52
N GLU A 42 5.24 3.09 -6.01
CA GLU A 42 3.86 2.93 -6.44
C GLU A 42 2.93 3.40 -5.33
N GLY A 43 1.86 4.04 -5.70
CA GLY A 43 0.86 4.52 -4.76
C GLY A 43 -0.50 4.63 -5.41
N SER A 44 -1.52 4.75 -4.60
CA SER A 44 -2.87 5.01 -5.07
C SER A 44 -3.60 5.99 -4.15
N VAL A 45 -4.46 6.77 -4.77
CA VAL A 45 -5.35 7.70 -4.10
C VAL A 45 -6.78 7.32 -4.46
N HIS A 46 -7.62 7.15 -3.45
CA HIS A 46 -9.00 6.71 -3.60
C HIS A 46 -9.96 7.78 -3.10
N ILE A 47 -11.04 7.99 -3.84
CA ILE A 47 -12.11 8.90 -3.42
C ILE A 47 -12.84 8.28 -2.24
N ASN A 48 -13.02 9.08 -1.20
CA ASN A 48 -13.87 8.76 -0.07
C ASN A 48 -15.29 9.30 -0.32
N PRO A 49 -16.37 8.66 0.18
CA PRO A 49 -17.72 9.20 0.10
C PRO A 49 -17.90 10.59 0.74
N LEU A 50 -17.04 10.94 1.69
CA LEU A 50 -17.04 12.28 2.29
C LEU A 50 -16.39 13.28 1.33
N PRO A 51 -17.08 14.38 0.95
CA PRO A 51 -16.53 15.39 0.07
C PRO A 51 -15.21 15.98 0.59
N GLY A 52 -14.22 16.11 -0.28
CA GLY A 52 -12.90 16.63 0.07
C GLY A 52 -11.99 15.68 0.83
N VAL A 53 -12.40 14.44 1.05
CA VAL A 53 -11.59 13.42 1.72
C VAL A 53 -11.07 12.41 0.70
N MET A 54 -9.76 12.16 0.72
CA MET A 54 -9.11 11.12 -0.07
C MET A 54 -8.42 10.12 0.84
N VAL A 55 -8.47 8.86 0.44
CA VAL A 55 -7.73 7.78 1.13
C VAL A 55 -6.54 7.39 0.29
N THR A 56 -5.36 7.35 0.89
CA THR A 56 -4.13 6.98 0.20
C THR A 56 -3.63 5.62 0.66
N ASN A 57 -3.05 4.87 -0.27
CA ASN A 57 -2.30 3.65 0.00
C ASN A 57 -0.91 3.79 -0.61
N MET A 58 0.03 4.36 0.16
CA MET A 58 1.33 4.78 -0.35
C MET A 58 2.51 4.30 0.51
N THR A 59 2.31 4.02 1.80
CA THR A 59 3.38 3.61 2.70
C THR A 59 3.67 2.11 2.63
N ARG A 60 4.90 1.74 2.98
CA ARG A 60 5.34 0.34 3.04
C ARG A 60 6.48 0.19 4.04
N VAL A 61 6.28 -0.66 5.03
CA VAL A 61 7.33 -1.06 5.98
C VAL A 61 7.61 -2.54 5.79
N GLY A 62 8.82 -2.88 5.39
CA GLY A 62 9.25 -4.26 5.10
C GLY A 62 10.23 -4.80 6.12
N ASN A 63 10.57 -6.10 5.99
CA ASN A 63 11.54 -6.80 6.83
C ASN A 63 11.20 -6.78 8.34
N VAL A 64 9.93 -6.90 8.67
CA VAL A 64 9.42 -6.89 10.04
C VAL A 64 8.89 -8.28 10.39
N ASP A 65 9.32 -8.82 11.51
CA ASP A 65 8.63 -9.92 12.17
C ASP A 65 7.50 -9.35 13.05
N ALA A 66 6.27 -9.35 12.52
CA ALA A 66 5.12 -8.81 13.25
C ALA A 66 4.62 -9.72 14.40
N THR A 67 5.31 -10.84 14.67
CA THR A 67 5.11 -11.63 15.88
C THR A 67 5.97 -11.15 17.04
N ASP A 68 6.98 -10.30 16.75
CA ASP A 68 7.83 -9.63 17.73
C ASP A 68 7.22 -8.24 18.03
N PRO A 69 6.77 -7.99 19.28
CA PRO A 69 6.12 -6.73 19.65
C PRO A 69 7.05 -5.51 19.53
N PHE A 70 8.35 -5.70 19.69
CA PHE A 70 9.31 -4.59 19.53
C PHE A 70 9.46 -4.21 18.06
N GLN A 71 9.61 -5.17 17.17
CA GLN A 71 9.65 -4.90 15.74
C GLN A 71 8.33 -4.31 15.22
N LEU A 72 7.19 -4.78 15.72
CA LEU A 72 5.88 -4.23 15.40
C LEU A 72 5.79 -2.76 15.82
N THR A 73 6.28 -2.42 17.02
CA THR A 73 6.33 -1.03 17.50
C THR A 73 7.20 -0.14 16.60
N GLN A 74 8.37 -0.63 16.20
CA GLN A 74 9.24 0.11 15.28
C GLN A 74 8.58 0.30 13.91
N ALA A 75 7.84 -0.69 13.43
CA ALA A 75 7.08 -0.60 12.18
C ALA A 75 5.94 0.45 12.27
N GLU A 76 5.27 0.58 13.42
CA GLU A 76 4.29 1.64 13.67
C GLU A 76 4.92 3.03 13.60
N ILE A 77 6.06 3.23 14.23
CA ILE A 77 6.79 4.49 14.21
C ILE A 77 7.21 4.84 12.78
N GLU A 78 7.82 3.89 12.07
CA GLU A 78 8.27 4.11 10.69
C GLU A 78 7.11 4.35 9.74
N GLY A 79 6.00 3.62 9.87
CA GLY A 79 4.81 3.82 9.05
C GLY A 79 4.23 5.23 9.20
N ARG A 80 4.20 5.78 10.42
CA ARG A 80 3.75 7.15 10.69
C ARG A 80 4.71 8.18 10.12
N ARG A 81 6.02 7.95 10.22
CA ARG A 81 7.03 8.81 9.61
C ARG A 81 6.87 8.85 8.08
N GLN A 82 6.69 7.70 7.45
CA GLN A 82 6.43 7.63 6.01
C GLN A 82 5.15 8.36 5.63
N ALA A 83 4.07 8.21 6.39
CA ALA A 83 2.80 8.89 6.11
C ALA A 83 2.97 10.42 6.08
N GLN A 84 3.73 10.99 7.02
CA GLN A 84 4.05 12.41 7.03
C GLN A 84 4.87 12.83 5.80
N GLU A 85 5.83 12.00 5.39
CA GLU A 85 6.66 12.27 4.22
C GLU A 85 5.83 12.24 2.92
N TYR A 86 4.93 11.26 2.77
CA TYR A 86 4.00 11.21 1.65
C TYR A 86 2.98 12.36 1.67
N ALA A 87 2.56 12.81 2.86
CA ALA A 87 1.70 13.99 2.98
C ALA A 87 2.38 15.24 2.41
N ARG A 88 3.63 15.49 2.81
CA ARG A 88 4.42 16.60 2.26
C ARG A 88 4.60 16.48 0.75
N PHE A 89 4.91 15.28 0.25
CA PHE A 89 5.01 15.02 -1.18
C PHE A 89 3.71 15.38 -1.92
N LEU A 90 2.55 14.96 -1.40
CA LEU A 90 1.26 15.27 -2.03
C LEU A 90 1.03 16.77 -2.11
N VAL A 91 1.30 17.51 -1.04
CA VAL A 91 1.14 18.98 -1.00
C VAL A 91 2.09 19.69 -1.97
N ASP A 92 3.34 19.24 -2.05
CA ASP A 92 4.38 19.93 -2.81
C ASP A 92 4.38 19.60 -4.31
N TYR A 93 3.91 18.40 -4.69
CA TYR A 93 4.04 17.87 -6.05
C TYR A 93 2.73 17.59 -6.77
N VAL A 94 1.64 17.34 -6.04
CA VAL A 94 0.41 16.86 -6.69
C VAL A 94 -0.59 17.99 -6.86
N PRO A 95 -0.91 18.39 -8.11
CA PRO A 95 -1.88 19.46 -8.36
C PRO A 95 -3.22 19.18 -7.68
N GLY A 96 -3.76 20.19 -7.01
CA GLY A 96 -5.02 20.12 -6.26
C GLY A 96 -4.84 19.68 -4.79
N TYR A 97 -3.60 19.43 -4.35
CA TYR A 97 -3.28 19.07 -2.95
C TYR A 97 -2.54 20.17 -2.19
N GLU A 98 -2.35 21.35 -2.78
CA GLU A 98 -1.56 22.45 -2.21
C GLU A 98 -2.07 22.94 -0.85
N LYS A 99 -3.33 22.69 -0.55
CA LYS A 99 -3.99 23.03 0.71
C LYS A 99 -4.49 21.80 1.47
N ALA A 100 -4.03 20.62 1.06
CA ALA A 100 -4.41 19.39 1.75
C ALA A 100 -3.73 19.29 3.11
N ASP A 101 -4.41 18.66 4.04
CA ASP A 101 -3.86 18.35 5.35
C ASP A 101 -4.07 16.86 5.65
N MET A 102 -3.23 16.31 6.48
CA MET A 102 -3.35 14.92 6.91
C MET A 102 -4.43 14.82 7.99
N GLY A 103 -5.59 14.25 7.63
CA GLY A 103 -6.74 14.13 8.54
C GLY A 103 -6.51 13.08 9.61
N ALA A 104 -6.51 11.81 9.23
CA ALA A 104 -6.36 10.71 10.17
C ALA A 104 -5.48 9.60 9.58
N LEU A 105 -4.75 8.92 10.45
CA LEU A 105 -4.08 7.66 10.18
C LEU A 105 -4.89 6.50 10.75
N SER A 106 -4.69 5.30 10.20
CA SER A 106 -5.17 4.09 10.87
C SER A 106 -4.62 4.05 12.30
N HIS A 107 -5.43 3.59 13.25
CA HIS A 107 -4.99 3.49 14.64
C HIS A 107 -3.84 2.50 14.84
N GLN A 108 -3.69 1.53 13.93
CA GLN A 108 -2.57 0.61 13.86
C GLN A 108 -2.21 0.30 12.41
N ILE A 109 -0.99 -0.16 12.17
CA ILE A 109 -0.53 -0.63 10.86
C ILE A 109 -1.28 -1.90 10.45
N GLY A 110 -1.52 -2.05 9.14
CA GLY A 110 -2.10 -3.28 8.58
C GLY A 110 -1.05 -4.36 8.42
N VAL A 111 -0.97 -5.31 9.34
CA VAL A 111 -0.07 -6.47 9.22
C VAL A 111 -0.59 -7.38 8.12
N ARG A 112 0.23 -7.58 7.08
CA ARG A 112 -0.17 -8.37 5.91
C ARG A 112 0.04 -9.86 6.12
N GLU A 113 1.22 -10.26 6.61
CA GLU A 113 1.57 -11.65 6.87
C GLU A 113 2.37 -11.78 8.16
N SER A 114 1.94 -12.63 9.08
CA SER A 114 2.70 -12.97 10.28
C SER A 114 2.68 -14.48 10.55
N ARG A 115 1.51 -15.03 10.80
CA ARG A 115 1.29 -16.44 11.06
C ARG A 115 0.41 -17.04 9.97
N ARG A 116 0.70 -18.30 9.62
CA ARG A 116 -0.11 -19.09 8.70
C ARG A 116 -0.57 -20.34 9.42
N ILE A 117 -1.83 -20.69 9.23
CA ILE A 117 -2.35 -21.98 9.70
C ILE A 117 -1.90 -23.11 8.75
N TYR A 118 -1.76 -24.29 9.29
CA TYR A 118 -1.62 -25.50 8.49
C TYR A 118 -3.02 -26.10 8.30
N GLY A 119 -3.55 -26.05 7.08
CA GLY A 119 -4.76 -26.73 6.69
C GLY A 119 -4.49 -28.14 6.19
N ASP A 120 -5.54 -28.93 5.99
CA ASP A 120 -5.46 -30.27 5.42
C ASP A 120 -4.91 -30.25 3.98
N TYR A 121 -5.22 -29.19 3.23
CA TYR A 121 -4.60 -28.88 1.96
C TYR A 121 -3.86 -27.56 2.03
N ARG A 122 -2.68 -27.52 1.43
CA ARG A 122 -1.85 -26.33 1.36
C ARG A 122 -1.75 -25.86 -0.09
N LEU A 123 -2.48 -24.77 -0.40
CA LEU A 123 -2.46 -24.17 -1.73
C LEU A 123 -1.02 -23.80 -2.12
N SER A 124 -0.55 -24.37 -3.22
CA SER A 124 0.78 -24.11 -3.74
C SER A 124 0.76 -23.04 -4.83
N LYS A 125 1.93 -22.43 -5.09
CA LYS A 125 2.10 -21.52 -6.22
C LYS A 125 1.71 -22.18 -7.55
N ALA A 126 2.04 -23.46 -7.72
CA ALA A 126 1.69 -24.21 -8.94
C ALA A 126 0.17 -24.32 -9.11
N ASP A 127 -0.58 -24.58 -8.03
CA ASP A 127 -2.05 -24.63 -8.10
C ASP A 127 -2.64 -23.31 -8.56
N VAL A 128 -2.11 -22.20 -8.05
CA VAL A 128 -2.57 -20.86 -8.41
C VAL A 128 -2.27 -20.58 -9.89
N LEU A 129 -1.04 -20.82 -10.32
CA LEU A 129 -0.61 -20.53 -11.70
C LEU A 129 -1.30 -21.36 -12.78
N VAL A 130 -1.87 -22.52 -12.44
CA VAL A 130 -2.68 -23.33 -13.38
C VAL A 130 -4.18 -23.10 -13.20
N GLY A 131 -4.59 -22.21 -12.31
CA GLY A 131 -6.00 -21.96 -12.02
C GLY A 131 -6.73 -23.20 -11.51
N ARG A 132 -6.07 -24.02 -10.66
CA ARG A 132 -6.61 -25.30 -10.18
C ARG A 132 -8.00 -25.12 -9.56
N LYS A 133 -8.92 -25.97 -9.95
CA LYS A 133 -10.28 -26.06 -9.38
C LYS A 133 -10.33 -27.17 -8.35
N PHE A 134 -11.11 -26.94 -7.28
CA PHE A 134 -11.32 -27.89 -6.19
C PHE A 134 -12.81 -28.21 -6.13
N GLU A 135 -13.16 -29.47 -5.88
CA GLU A 135 -14.57 -29.92 -5.80
C GLU A 135 -15.29 -29.32 -4.60
N ASP A 136 -14.57 -29.06 -3.52
CA ASP A 136 -15.05 -28.45 -2.26
C ASP A 136 -14.88 -26.94 -2.22
N ALA A 137 -14.66 -26.29 -3.37
CA ALA A 137 -14.42 -24.85 -3.43
C ALA A 137 -15.66 -24.05 -2.99
N ILE A 138 -15.48 -23.19 -1.98
CA ILE A 138 -16.51 -22.27 -1.50
C ILE A 138 -16.41 -20.87 -2.10
N ALA A 139 -15.29 -20.57 -2.76
CA ALA A 139 -15.03 -19.27 -3.39
C ALA A 139 -14.04 -19.43 -4.55
N GLN A 140 -13.99 -18.42 -5.39
CA GLN A 140 -13.00 -18.28 -6.47
C GLN A 140 -12.28 -16.94 -6.34
N CYS A 141 -10.98 -16.94 -6.65
CA CYS A 141 -10.17 -15.74 -6.64
C CYS A 141 -9.38 -15.67 -7.96
N GLY A 142 -9.58 -14.60 -8.72
CA GLY A 142 -8.85 -14.31 -9.96
C GLY A 142 -7.68 -13.34 -9.76
N ALA A 143 -7.31 -12.99 -8.52
CA ALA A 143 -6.21 -12.09 -8.26
C ALA A 143 -4.86 -12.74 -8.58
N PRO A 144 -3.92 -11.99 -9.17
CA PRO A 144 -2.56 -12.48 -9.42
C PRO A 144 -1.81 -12.73 -8.11
N ILE A 145 -0.72 -13.50 -8.19
CA ILE A 145 0.23 -13.58 -7.09
C ILE A 145 1.01 -12.27 -7.02
N GLU A 146 0.94 -11.61 -5.89
CA GLU A 146 1.71 -10.41 -5.57
C GLU A 146 2.90 -10.79 -4.69
N ASP A 147 4.12 -10.57 -5.18
CA ASP A 147 5.33 -10.76 -4.39
C ASP A 147 5.84 -9.37 -3.94
N HIS A 148 5.57 -9.05 -2.70
CA HIS A 148 6.02 -7.84 -2.03
C HIS A 148 7.35 -8.11 -1.30
N HIS A 149 8.41 -8.39 -2.06
CA HIS A 149 9.76 -8.50 -1.46
C HIS A 149 10.24 -7.13 -0.97
N ALA A 150 11.34 -7.11 -0.23
CA ALA A 150 11.89 -5.91 0.42
C ALA A 150 12.35 -4.77 -0.53
N GLY A 151 11.96 -4.83 -1.80
CA GLY A 151 12.24 -3.82 -2.81
C GLY A 151 11.14 -2.77 -2.94
N SER A 152 11.41 -1.76 -3.76
CA SER A 152 10.45 -0.68 -4.09
C SER A 152 9.28 -1.14 -4.96
N ASP A 153 9.44 -2.26 -5.68
CA ASP A 153 8.53 -2.72 -6.71
C ASP A 153 7.82 -4.02 -6.29
N THR A 154 6.60 -4.22 -6.78
CA THR A 154 5.84 -5.45 -6.60
C THR A 154 6.01 -6.34 -7.82
N LYS A 155 6.36 -7.61 -7.64
CA LYS A 155 6.38 -8.60 -8.72
C LYS A 155 5.02 -9.27 -8.83
N TRP A 156 4.49 -9.30 -10.04
CA TRP A 156 3.19 -9.86 -10.35
C TRP A 156 3.32 -11.14 -11.17
N GLN A 157 2.54 -12.16 -10.81
CA GLN A 157 2.38 -13.37 -11.62
C GLN A 157 0.89 -13.60 -11.82
N TYR A 158 0.47 -13.43 -13.07
CA TYR A 158 -0.94 -13.54 -13.45
C TYR A 158 -1.35 -14.99 -13.61
N LEU A 159 -2.63 -15.25 -13.38
CA LEU A 159 -3.29 -16.50 -13.68
C LEU A 159 -3.45 -16.65 -15.22
N PRO A 160 -3.55 -17.88 -15.73
CA PRO A 160 -3.94 -18.07 -17.13
C PRO A 160 -5.38 -17.55 -17.35
N ASP A 161 -5.65 -17.12 -18.57
CA ASP A 161 -6.98 -16.68 -19.02
C ASP A 161 -8.01 -17.82 -18.98
#